data_012be416fbb68af627072f01a661fafb
#
_entry.id   012be416fbb68af627072f01a661fafb
#
_cell.length_a   1.000
_cell.length_b   1.000
_cell.length_c   1.000
_cell.angle_alpha   90.00
_cell.angle_beta   90.00
_cell.angle_gamma   90.00
#
_symmetry.space_group_name_H-M   'P 1'
#
loop_
_entity.id
_entity.type
_entity.pdbx_description
1 polymer ?
#
loop_
_entity_poly.entity_id
_entity_poly.type
_entity_poly.pdbx_seq_one_letter_code
_entity_poly.pdbx_strand_id
1 'polypeptide(L)'
;TEFFSWRISMTILGGICLFCAFGFLKLLPNSRNFIAQQGLSFKFHLHAWYAHLSHIRLLKIYGIGFLLTSVFVTLFNYVTFRLFAAPYHLSQTQISLIFLSYSLGIISSSIAGNIADRIGKKQMMILGFSCMLLGVLLTLSASLFLIILGIGCVTTGFFIAHAIASSRVGELATSSKGHATSLYLLFYYLGSSIVGAYGGNIWQSHGWNGIVILNIFLILIALIVIFSIKPLHSPSVTH
;
A
#
# COMPACT_ATOMS: atom_id res chain seq x y z
N THR A 1 -6.81 9.14 -22.75
CA THR A 1 -6.32 10.34 -23.43
C THR A 1 -6.21 10.18 -24.94
N GLU A 2 -6.44 9.01 -25.50
CA GLU A 2 -6.54 8.82 -26.96
C GLU A 2 -7.80 9.47 -27.52
N PHE A 3 -8.90 9.52 -26.75
CA PHE A 3 -10.19 10.08 -27.16
C PHE A 3 -10.43 11.50 -26.65
N PHE A 4 -9.82 11.89 -25.51
CA PHE A 4 -9.99 13.21 -24.89
C PHE A 4 -8.65 13.75 -24.43
N SER A 5 -8.52 15.10 -24.43
CA SER A 5 -7.33 15.72 -23.87
C SER A 5 -7.25 15.43 -22.35
N TRP A 6 -6.05 15.38 -21.80
CA TRP A 6 -5.84 15.19 -20.37
C TRP A 6 -6.57 16.25 -19.52
N ARG A 7 -6.75 17.46 -20.05
CA ARG A 7 -7.49 18.56 -19.39
C ARG A 7 -8.96 18.20 -19.19
N ILE A 8 -9.61 17.66 -20.24
CA ILE A 8 -11.02 17.23 -20.17
C ILE A 8 -11.15 16.08 -19.16
N SER A 9 -10.26 15.11 -19.16
CA SER A 9 -10.26 14.00 -18.20
C SER A 9 -10.15 14.52 -16.75
N MET A 10 -9.26 15.48 -16.48
CA MET A 10 -9.13 16.09 -15.16
C MET A 10 -10.35 16.92 -14.77
N THR A 11 -10.98 17.63 -15.71
CA THR A 11 -12.21 18.40 -15.44
C THR A 11 -13.36 17.47 -15.06
N ILE A 12 -13.53 16.35 -15.78
CA ILE A 12 -14.56 15.36 -15.48
C ILE A 12 -14.32 14.76 -14.10
N LEU A 13 -13.09 14.35 -13.81
CA LEU A 13 -12.73 13.79 -12.50
C LEU A 13 -12.99 14.80 -11.39
N GLY A 14 -12.59 16.05 -11.57
CA GLY A 14 -12.86 17.13 -10.61
C GLY A 14 -14.35 17.34 -10.38
N GLY A 15 -15.15 17.32 -11.45
CA GLY A 15 -16.62 17.40 -11.37
C GLY A 15 -17.24 16.25 -10.56
N ILE A 16 -16.78 15.01 -10.80
CA ILE A 16 -17.22 13.83 -10.04
C ILE A 16 -16.85 13.98 -8.56
N CYS A 17 -15.62 14.42 -8.26
CA CYS A 17 -15.18 14.64 -6.88
C CYS A 17 -16.04 15.70 -6.16
N LEU A 18 -16.34 16.81 -6.82
CA LEU A 18 -17.22 17.85 -6.27
C LEU A 18 -18.65 17.33 -6.04
N PHE A 19 -19.19 16.57 -6.98
CA PHE A 19 -20.51 15.94 -6.83
C PHE A 19 -20.54 14.98 -5.64
N CYS A 20 -19.53 14.11 -5.51
CA CYS A 20 -19.40 13.21 -4.37
C CYS A 20 -19.24 13.98 -3.04
N ALA A 21 -18.44 15.05 -3.01
CA ALA A 21 -18.26 15.88 -1.82
C ALA A 21 -19.58 16.55 -1.41
N PHE A 22 -20.35 17.07 -2.37
CA PHE A 22 -21.67 17.65 -2.10
C PHE A 22 -22.66 16.59 -1.57
N GLY A 23 -22.67 15.40 -2.19
CA GLY A 23 -23.47 14.27 -1.73
C GLY A 23 -23.10 13.88 -0.29
N PHE A 24 -21.81 13.81 0.01
CA PHE A 24 -21.31 13.51 1.36
C PHE A 24 -21.77 14.54 2.39
N LEU A 25 -21.66 15.84 2.08
CA LEU A 25 -22.13 16.92 2.97
C LEU A 25 -23.64 16.88 3.24
N LYS A 26 -24.44 16.43 2.27
CA LYS A 26 -25.89 16.39 2.38
C LYS A 26 -26.44 15.11 3.02
N LEU A 27 -25.78 13.98 2.75
CA LEU A 27 -26.29 12.65 3.13
C LEU A 27 -25.67 12.13 4.43
N LEU A 28 -24.49 12.67 4.86
CA LEU A 28 -23.85 12.17 6.06
C LEU A 28 -24.58 12.66 7.31
N PRO A 29 -25.09 11.75 8.16
CA PRO A 29 -25.69 12.13 9.42
C PRO A 29 -24.64 12.72 10.37
N ASN A 30 -25.07 13.64 11.23
CA ASN A 30 -24.20 14.21 12.26
C ASN A 30 -23.63 13.11 13.15
N SER A 31 -22.32 13.19 13.44
CA SER A 31 -21.66 12.25 14.33
C SER A 31 -22.22 12.33 15.74
N ARG A 32 -22.87 11.26 16.22
CA ARG A 32 -23.47 11.20 17.56
C ARG A 32 -22.48 10.90 18.67
N ASN A 33 -21.33 10.31 18.33
CA ASN A 33 -20.30 9.85 19.29
C ASN A 33 -19.01 10.66 19.20
N PHE A 34 -19.04 11.82 18.51
CA PHE A 34 -17.86 12.67 18.40
C PHE A 34 -17.73 13.56 19.64
N ILE A 35 -16.72 13.30 20.45
CA ILE A 35 -16.32 14.17 21.56
C ILE A 35 -15.16 15.02 21.06
N ALA A 36 -15.41 16.30 20.80
CA ALA A 36 -14.38 17.26 20.42
C ALA A 36 -13.40 17.45 21.58
N GLN A 37 -12.16 17.04 21.42
CA GLN A 37 -11.10 17.38 22.35
C GLN A 37 -10.65 18.80 22.08
N GLN A 38 -11.01 19.74 22.96
CA GLN A 38 -10.60 21.14 22.87
C GLN A 38 -9.20 21.33 23.50
N GLY A 39 -8.42 22.24 22.92
CA GLY A 39 -7.21 22.75 23.57
C GLY A 39 -5.98 21.85 23.50
N LEU A 40 -5.88 20.95 22.52
CA LEU A 40 -4.67 20.17 22.31
C LEU A 40 -3.52 21.11 21.89
N SER A 41 -2.50 21.22 22.75
CA SER A 41 -1.32 22.03 22.46
C SER A 41 -0.42 21.35 21.43
N PHE A 42 0.39 22.13 20.70
CA PHE A 42 1.40 21.59 19.80
C PHE A 42 2.35 20.60 20.49
N LYS A 43 2.69 20.86 21.76
CA LYS A 43 3.50 19.95 22.58
C LYS A 43 2.84 18.58 22.77
N PHE A 44 1.50 18.53 22.88
CA PHE A 44 0.75 17.27 22.96
C PHE A 44 0.92 16.43 21.67
N HIS A 45 0.81 17.06 20.50
CA HIS A 45 0.97 16.36 19.22
C HIS A 45 2.39 15.82 19.05
N LEU A 46 3.41 16.63 19.38
CA LEU A 46 4.82 16.19 19.33
C LEU A 46 5.07 15.02 20.29
N HIS A 47 4.55 15.10 21.52
CA HIS A 47 4.71 14.03 22.50
C HIS A 47 4.03 12.73 22.04
N ALA A 48 2.82 12.81 21.47
CA ALA A 48 2.11 11.66 20.94
C ALA A 48 2.87 11.00 19.78
N TRP A 49 3.41 11.79 18.83
CA TRP A 49 4.22 11.25 17.75
C TRP A 49 5.54 10.64 18.27
N TYR A 50 6.22 11.29 19.19
CA TYR A 50 7.44 10.75 19.79
C TYR A 50 7.18 9.42 20.51
N ALA A 51 6.10 9.33 21.28
CA ALA A 51 5.72 8.10 21.98
C ALA A 51 5.47 6.94 20.99
N HIS A 52 4.78 7.21 19.88
CA HIS A 52 4.54 6.18 18.85
C HIS A 52 5.81 5.79 18.09
N LEU A 53 6.69 6.74 17.77
CA LEU A 53 7.98 6.46 17.12
C LEU A 53 8.96 5.71 18.03
N SER A 54 8.86 5.91 19.34
CA SER A 54 9.67 5.16 20.33
C SER A 54 9.13 3.74 20.58
N HIS A 55 7.92 3.43 20.12
CA HIS A 55 7.30 2.12 20.30
C HIS A 55 7.75 1.15 19.19
N ILE A 56 8.71 0.29 19.48
CA ILE A 56 9.37 -0.58 18.51
C ILE A 56 8.41 -1.44 17.65
N ARG A 57 7.28 -1.89 18.21
CA ARG A 57 6.29 -2.68 17.45
C ARG A 57 5.56 -1.83 16.41
N LEU A 58 5.21 -0.58 16.76
CA LEU A 58 4.63 0.38 15.81
C LEU A 58 5.64 0.77 14.75
N LEU A 59 6.88 1.05 15.14
CA LEU A 59 7.95 1.41 14.21
C LEU A 59 8.18 0.31 13.15
N LYS A 60 8.12 -0.98 13.55
CA LYS A 60 8.18 -2.09 12.60
C LYS A 60 7.02 -2.08 11.61
N ILE A 61 5.78 -1.80 12.06
CA ILE A 61 4.62 -1.72 11.17
C ILE A 61 4.72 -0.50 10.25
N TYR A 62 5.24 0.63 10.72
CA TYR A 62 5.51 1.80 9.88
C TYR A 62 6.56 1.46 8.80
N GLY A 63 7.64 0.76 9.16
CA GLY A 63 8.63 0.27 8.22
C GLY A 63 8.05 -0.71 7.19
N ILE A 64 7.14 -1.58 7.60
CA ILE A 64 6.40 -2.47 6.67
C ILE A 64 5.56 -1.64 5.70
N GLY A 65 4.84 -0.60 6.17
CA GLY A 65 4.09 0.30 5.30
C GLY A 65 4.97 1.03 4.28
N PHE A 66 6.15 1.50 4.71
CA PHE A 66 7.17 2.11 3.84
C PHE A 66 7.61 1.13 2.75
N LEU A 67 8.03 -0.08 3.12
CA LEU A 67 8.53 -1.10 2.19
C LEU A 67 7.45 -1.58 1.22
N LEU A 68 6.23 -1.72 1.72
CA LEU A 68 5.07 -2.17 0.95
C LEU A 68 4.78 -1.23 -0.23
N THR A 69 4.66 0.07 0.04
CA THR A 69 4.42 1.06 -1.00
C THR A 69 5.62 1.30 -1.90
N SER A 70 6.84 1.18 -1.35
CA SER A 70 8.06 1.24 -2.15
C SER A 70 8.04 0.23 -3.27
N VAL A 71 7.72 -1.04 -2.97
CA VAL A 71 7.62 -2.12 -3.96
C VAL A 71 6.51 -1.84 -4.96
N PHE A 72 5.32 -1.51 -4.45
CA PHE A 72 4.13 -1.34 -5.28
C PHE A 72 4.29 -0.18 -6.27
N VAL A 73 4.63 1.00 -5.77
CA VAL A 73 4.75 2.20 -6.61
C VAL A 73 5.92 2.09 -7.59
N THR A 74 7.06 1.55 -7.16
CA THR A 74 8.19 1.33 -8.05
C THR A 74 7.83 0.39 -9.20
N LEU A 75 7.16 -0.73 -8.92
CA LEU A 75 6.73 -1.64 -9.96
C LEU A 75 5.78 -0.96 -10.95
N PHE A 76 4.74 -0.30 -10.45
CA PHE A 76 3.73 0.33 -11.32
C PHE A 76 4.27 1.51 -12.13
N ASN A 77 5.19 2.29 -11.57
CA ASN A 77 5.81 3.41 -12.29
C ASN A 77 6.63 2.91 -13.49
N TYR A 78 7.42 1.84 -13.29
CA TYR A 78 8.39 1.42 -14.31
C TYR A 78 7.89 0.30 -15.23
N VAL A 79 6.87 -0.48 -14.85
CA VAL A 79 6.26 -1.46 -15.75
C VAL A 79 5.60 -0.80 -16.96
N THR A 80 5.06 0.41 -16.80
CA THR A 80 4.53 1.22 -17.91
C THR A 80 5.57 1.47 -18.97
N PHE A 81 6.77 1.91 -18.61
CA PHE A 81 7.86 2.15 -19.57
C PHE A 81 8.28 0.87 -20.27
N ARG A 82 8.33 -0.25 -19.54
CA ARG A 82 8.63 -1.56 -20.14
C ARG A 82 7.60 -1.98 -21.19
N LEU A 83 6.31 -1.77 -20.90
CA LEU A 83 5.23 -2.19 -21.77
C LEU A 83 5.04 -1.26 -22.98
N PHE A 84 5.44 0.00 -22.89
CA PHE A 84 5.53 0.90 -24.04
C PHE A 84 6.66 0.53 -25.00
N ALA A 85 7.77 0.00 -24.48
CA ALA A 85 8.92 -0.36 -25.27
C ALA A 85 8.73 -1.67 -26.04
N ALA A 86 9.67 -1.93 -27.01
CA ALA A 86 9.77 -3.23 -27.65
C ALA A 86 9.99 -4.34 -26.60
N PRO A 87 9.45 -5.53 -26.79
CA PRO A 87 8.68 -6.03 -27.93
C PRO A 87 7.17 -5.80 -27.82
N TYR A 88 6.66 -5.19 -26.74
CA TYR A 88 5.23 -5.14 -26.43
C TYR A 88 4.49 -4.04 -27.19
N HIS A 89 5.06 -2.84 -27.27
CA HIS A 89 4.48 -1.67 -27.95
C HIS A 89 3.00 -1.42 -27.60
N LEU A 90 2.63 -1.61 -26.32
CA LEU A 90 1.25 -1.41 -25.89
C LEU A 90 0.88 0.06 -25.95
N SER A 91 -0.34 0.35 -26.43
CA SER A 91 -0.91 1.70 -26.38
C SER A 91 -1.21 2.15 -24.94
N GLN A 92 -1.37 3.44 -24.76
CA GLN A 92 -1.72 4.01 -23.45
C GLN A 92 -3.05 3.44 -22.92
N THR A 93 -4.02 3.21 -23.80
CA THR A 93 -5.30 2.58 -23.44
C THR A 93 -5.12 1.15 -22.95
N GLN A 94 -4.30 0.36 -23.64
CA GLN A 94 -4.03 -1.03 -23.24
C GLN A 94 -3.32 -1.09 -21.87
N ILE A 95 -2.34 -0.20 -21.63
CA ILE A 95 -1.67 -0.11 -20.33
C ILE A 95 -2.65 0.33 -19.24
N SER A 96 -3.55 1.28 -19.54
CA SER A 96 -4.58 1.73 -18.60
C SER A 96 -5.52 0.58 -18.18
N LEU A 97 -5.81 -0.37 -19.08
CA LEU A 97 -6.59 -1.55 -18.72
C LEU A 97 -5.89 -2.46 -17.72
N ILE A 98 -4.55 -2.51 -17.72
CA ILE A 98 -3.79 -3.27 -16.73
C ILE A 98 -4.03 -2.72 -15.32
N PHE A 99 -4.26 -1.42 -15.18
CA PHE A 99 -4.61 -0.82 -13.89
C PHE A 99 -5.97 -1.28 -13.34
N LEU A 100 -6.83 -1.92 -14.14
CA LEU A 100 -8.02 -2.59 -13.62
C LEU A 100 -7.66 -3.71 -12.64
N SER A 101 -6.41 -4.19 -12.63
CA SER A 101 -5.91 -5.10 -11.61
C SER A 101 -6.08 -4.56 -10.19
N TYR A 102 -6.19 -3.24 -10.00
CA TYR A 102 -6.53 -2.64 -8.69
C TYR A 102 -7.88 -3.13 -8.13
N SER A 103 -8.81 -3.57 -9.00
CA SER A 103 -10.07 -4.15 -8.55
C SER A 103 -9.87 -5.46 -7.76
N LEU A 104 -8.80 -6.21 -8.05
CA LEU A 104 -8.39 -7.37 -7.24
C LEU A 104 -8.10 -6.99 -5.79
N GLY A 105 -7.66 -5.75 -5.57
CA GLY A 105 -7.42 -5.18 -4.25
C GLY A 105 -8.68 -5.08 -3.40
N ILE A 106 -9.82 -4.72 -4.01
CA ILE A 106 -11.10 -4.63 -3.31
C ILE A 106 -11.49 -6.00 -2.76
N ILE A 107 -11.36 -7.04 -3.59
CA ILE A 107 -11.70 -8.42 -3.22
C ILE A 107 -10.71 -8.93 -2.17
N SER A 108 -9.42 -8.80 -2.45
CA SER A 108 -8.37 -9.36 -1.58
C SER A 108 -8.33 -8.69 -0.20
N SER A 109 -8.48 -7.37 -0.11
CA SER A 109 -8.51 -6.66 1.17
C SER A 109 -9.74 -7.01 2.01
N SER A 110 -10.91 -7.18 1.38
CA SER A 110 -12.15 -7.55 2.06
C SER A 110 -12.09 -8.96 2.67
N ILE A 111 -11.41 -9.89 1.98
CA ILE A 111 -11.26 -11.28 2.44
C ILE A 111 -10.11 -11.41 3.43
N ALA A 112 -9.07 -10.60 3.31
CA ALA A 112 -7.85 -10.68 4.09
C ALA A 112 -8.11 -10.60 5.61
N GLY A 113 -9.03 -9.75 6.05
CA GLY A 113 -9.42 -9.63 7.46
C GLY A 113 -9.95 -10.94 8.03
N ASN A 114 -10.94 -11.53 7.39
CA ASN A 114 -11.58 -12.77 7.83
C ASN A 114 -10.60 -13.95 7.85
N ILE A 115 -9.69 -14.03 6.89
CA ILE A 115 -8.66 -15.07 6.87
C ILE A 115 -7.62 -14.81 7.96
N ALA A 116 -7.24 -13.55 8.18
CA ALA A 116 -6.27 -13.18 9.21
C ALA A 116 -6.75 -13.54 10.63
N ASP A 117 -8.05 -13.52 10.88
CA ASP A 117 -8.63 -13.95 12.16
C ASP A 117 -8.45 -15.46 12.41
N ARG A 118 -8.35 -16.25 11.34
CA ARG A 118 -8.16 -17.71 11.41
C ARG A 118 -6.70 -18.13 11.45
N ILE A 119 -5.88 -17.62 10.56
CA ILE A 119 -4.47 -18.04 10.41
C ILE A 119 -3.48 -17.12 11.13
N GLY A 120 -3.93 -15.95 11.59
CA GLY A 120 -3.11 -14.96 12.26
C GLY A 120 -2.61 -13.85 11.33
N LYS A 121 -2.55 -12.63 11.86
CA LYS A 121 -2.18 -11.42 11.11
C LYS A 121 -0.75 -11.44 10.59
N LYS A 122 0.18 -12.04 11.35
CA LYS A 122 1.58 -12.18 10.91
C LYS A 122 1.68 -13.08 9.68
N GLN A 123 1.02 -14.23 9.70
CA GLN A 123 0.99 -15.18 8.59
C GLN A 123 0.36 -14.56 7.35
N MET A 124 -0.69 -13.76 7.55
CA MET A 124 -1.35 -13.07 6.44
C MET A 124 -0.46 -12.00 5.80
N MET A 125 0.35 -11.26 6.58
CA MET A 125 1.36 -10.35 6.02
C MET A 125 2.45 -11.10 5.25
N ILE A 126 2.91 -12.24 5.77
CA ILE A 126 3.88 -13.09 5.06
C ILE A 126 3.29 -13.56 3.72
N LEU A 127 2.05 -14.03 3.71
CA LEU A 127 1.35 -14.42 2.49
C LEU A 127 1.29 -13.27 1.48
N GLY A 128 0.91 -12.07 1.93
CA GLY A 128 0.87 -10.89 1.07
C GLY A 128 2.22 -10.57 0.42
N PHE A 129 3.30 -10.51 1.20
CA PHE A 129 4.63 -10.25 0.66
C PHE A 129 5.17 -11.41 -0.19
N SER A 130 4.85 -12.66 0.12
CA SER A 130 5.19 -13.81 -0.73
C SER A 130 4.47 -13.77 -2.08
N CYS A 131 3.20 -13.36 -2.09
CA CYS A 131 2.43 -13.14 -3.30
C CYS A 131 3.04 -12.00 -4.14
N MET A 132 3.48 -10.91 -3.50
CA MET A 132 4.19 -9.82 -4.18
C MET A 132 5.51 -10.32 -4.77
N LEU A 133 6.28 -11.13 -4.05
CA LEU A 133 7.54 -11.69 -4.52
C LEU A 133 7.33 -12.55 -5.76
N LEU A 134 6.35 -13.46 -5.71
CA LEU A 134 5.96 -14.27 -6.87
C LEU A 134 5.58 -13.39 -8.06
N GLY A 135 4.75 -12.36 -7.80
CA GLY A 135 4.33 -11.42 -8.84
C GLY A 135 5.50 -10.68 -9.48
N VAL A 136 6.44 -10.16 -8.68
CA VAL A 136 7.66 -9.50 -9.17
C VAL A 136 8.48 -10.44 -10.03
N LEU A 137 8.67 -11.70 -9.62
CA LEU A 137 9.41 -12.71 -10.38
C LEU A 137 8.72 -13.05 -11.72
N LEU A 138 7.40 -13.18 -11.74
CA LEU A 138 6.63 -13.41 -12.97
C LEU A 138 6.81 -12.29 -13.98
N THR A 139 7.01 -11.05 -13.52
CA THR A 139 7.28 -9.93 -14.43
C THR A 139 8.65 -10.01 -15.13
N LEU A 140 9.56 -10.90 -14.76
CA LEU A 140 10.80 -11.14 -15.53
C LEU A 140 10.56 -11.84 -16.87
N SER A 141 9.43 -12.53 -17.01
CA SER A 141 9.07 -13.23 -18.25
C SER A 141 8.99 -12.28 -19.45
N ALA A 142 9.26 -12.83 -20.64
CA ALA A 142 8.97 -12.16 -21.90
C ALA A 142 7.48 -12.28 -22.31
N SER A 143 6.73 -13.20 -21.70
CA SER A 143 5.30 -13.38 -21.97
C SER A 143 4.47 -12.26 -21.34
N LEU A 144 3.73 -11.52 -22.17
CA LEU A 144 2.82 -10.48 -21.70
C LEU A 144 1.77 -11.03 -20.70
N PHE A 145 1.29 -12.25 -20.93
CA PHE A 145 0.35 -12.91 -20.01
C PHE A 145 0.96 -13.08 -18.60
N LEU A 146 2.21 -13.55 -18.51
CA LEU A 146 2.87 -13.72 -17.21
C LEU A 146 3.20 -12.38 -16.54
N ILE A 147 3.48 -11.33 -17.31
CA ILE A 147 3.66 -9.99 -16.77
C ILE A 147 2.36 -9.48 -16.15
N ILE A 148 1.23 -9.60 -16.86
CA ILE A 148 -0.09 -9.18 -16.37
C ILE A 148 -0.50 -9.99 -15.13
N LEU A 149 -0.28 -11.30 -15.15
CA LEU A 149 -0.51 -12.16 -13.98
C LEU A 149 0.36 -11.72 -12.80
N GLY A 150 1.63 -11.40 -13.05
CA GLY A 150 2.56 -10.89 -12.06
C GLY A 150 2.09 -9.58 -11.42
N ILE A 151 1.60 -8.64 -12.23
CA ILE A 151 1.01 -7.38 -11.76
C ILE A 151 -0.22 -7.67 -10.87
N GLY A 152 -1.09 -8.61 -11.27
CA GLY A 152 -2.23 -9.05 -10.47
C GLY A 152 -1.81 -9.64 -9.11
N CYS A 153 -0.77 -10.48 -9.09
CA CYS A 153 -0.21 -11.04 -7.86
C CYS A 153 0.38 -9.94 -6.96
N VAL A 154 1.15 -9.00 -7.51
CA VAL A 154 1.69 -7.87 -6.73
C VAL A 154 0.55 -7.05 -6.13
N THR A 155 -0.49 -6.75 -6.91
CA THR A 155 -1.65 -5.99 -6.45
C THR A 155 -2.37 -6.72 -5.32
N THR A 156 -2.69 -7.99 -5.52
CA THR A 156 -3.36 -8.83 -4.50
C THR A 156 -2.54 -8.89 -3.21
N GLY A 157 -1.26 -9.18 -3.30
CA GLY A 157 -0.34 -9.26 -2.16
C GLY A 157 -0.21 -7.93 -1.42
N PHE A 158 -0.11 -6.82 -2.17
CA PHE A 158 -0.07 -5.48 -1.62
C PHE A 158 -1.32 -5.16 -0.77
N PHE A 159 -2.51 -5.36 -1.32
CA PHE A 159 -3.75 -5.03 -0.60
C PHE A 159 -3.99 -5.92 0.60
N ILE A 160 -3.62 -7.20 0.53
CA ILE A 160 -3.63 -8.11 1.68
C ILE A 160 -2.72 -7.55 2.80
N ALA A 161 -1.46 -7.31 2.50
CA ALA A 161 -0.48 -6.87 3.50
C ALA A 161 -0.81 -5.48 4.04
N HIS A 162 -1.30 -4.55 3.19
CA HIS A 162 -1.71 -3.21 3.59
C HIS A 162 -2.89 -3.21 4.56
N ALA A 163 -3.94 -3.96 4.24
CA ALA A 163 -5.12 -4.06 5.09
C ALA A 163 -4.75 -4.56 6.50
N ILE A 164 -3.90 -5.60 6.57
CA ILE A 164 -3.47 -6.17 7.83
C ILE A 164 -2.51 -5.23 8.59
N ALA A 165 -1.54 -4.61 7.92
CA ALA A 165 -0.61 -3.68 8.55
C ALA A 165 -1.35 -2.45 9.12
N SER A 166 -2.28 -1.88 8.36
CA SER A 166 -3.11 -0.75 8.81
C SER A 166 -3.98 -1.11 10.02
N SER A 167 -4.64 -2.28 10.01
CA SER A 167 -5.39 -2.80 11.18
C SER A 167 -4.51 -2.95 12.42
N ARG A 168 -3.27 -3.44 12.25
CA ARG A 168 -2.31 -3.61 13.37
C ARG A 168 -1.90 -2.29 14.02
N VAL A 169 -1.84 -1.20 13.27
CA VAL A 169 -1.57 0.13 13.85
C VAL A 169 -2.64 0.48 14.88
N GLY A 170 -3.93 0.31 14.53
CA GLY A 170 -5.05 0.60 15.42
C GLY A 170 -5.10 -0.27 16.68
N GLU A 171 -4.60 -1.52 16.60
CA GLU A 171 -4.51 -2.44 17.74
C GLU A 171 -3.34 -2.13 18.68
N LEU A 172 -2.18 -1.78 18.11
CA LEU A 172 -0.97 -1.49 18.87
C LEU A 172 -1.00 -0.11 19.53
N ALA A 173 -1.76 0.83 18.95
CA ALA A 173 -1.93 2.16 19.50
C ALA A 173 -2.96 2.14 20.64
N THR A 174 -2.49 2.16 21.88
CA THR A 174 -3.33 2.20 23.10
C THR A 174 -3.94 3.57 23.35
N SER A 175 -3.29 4.64 22.90
CA SER A 175 -3.74 6.03 22.99
C SER A 175 -3.50 6.76 21.68
N SER A 176 -4.13 7.93 21.51
CA SER A 176 -3.90 8.83 20.35
C SER A 176 -3.84 8.09 19.00
N LYS A 177 -4.80 7.20 18.75
CA LYS A 177 -4.82 6.33 17.55
C LYS A 177 -4.69 7.10 16.24
N GLY A 178 -5.25 8.33 16.16
CA GLY A 178 -5.12 9.19 14.99
C GLY A 178 -3.67 9.55 14.67
N HIS A 179 -2.84 9.82 15.71
CA HIS A 179 -1.41 10.09 15.51
C HIS A 179 -0.64 8.86 15.05
N ALA A 180 -0.97 7.68 15.58
CA ALA A 180 -0.37 6.43 15.11
C ALA A 180 -0.70 6.15 13.63
N THR A 181 -1.95 6.35 13.24
CA THR A 181 -2.39 6.17 11.84
C THR A 181 -1.75 7.22 10.92
N SER A 182 -1.63 8.48 11.36
CA SER A 182 -0.97 9.52 10.54
C SER A 182 0.51 9.21 10.31
N LEU A 183 1.21 8.68 11.32
CA LEU A 183 2.60 8.23 11.17
C LEU A 183 2.70 7.04 10.20
N TYR A 184 1.79 6.07 10.28
CA TYR A 184 1.76 4.96 9.32
C TYR A 184 1.62 5.47 7.88
N LEU A 185 0.68 6.40 7.65
CA LEU A 185 0.49 7.01 6.33
C LEU A 185 1.69 7.85 5.90
N LEU A 186 2.34 8.55 6.82
CA LEU A 186 3.57 9.30 6.53
C LEU A 186 4.66 8.35 6.00
N PHE A 187 4.96 7.26 6.72
CA PHE A 187 5.95 6.28 6.28
C PHE A 187 5.56 5.60 4.97
N TYR A 188 4.27 5.29 4.82
CA TYR A 188 3.70 4.75 3.59
C TYR A 188 3.97 5.67 2.39
N TYR A 189 3.66 6.98 2.48
CA TYR A 189 3.92 7.92 1.40
C TYR A 189 5.41 8.25 1.21
N LEU A 190 6.22 8.23 2.26
CA LEU A 190 7.67 8.37 2.14
C LEU A 190 8.26 7.21 1.33
N GLY A 191 7.78 5.97 1.55
CA GLY A 191 8.21 4.81 0.75
C GLY A 191 7.94 5.00 -0.73
N SER A 192 6.72 5.40 -1.08
CA SER A 192 6.35 5.66 -2.48
C SER A 192 7.15 6.80 -3.11
N SER A 193 7.38 7.88 -2.37
CA SER A 193 8.05 9.08 -2.89
C SER A 193 9.56 8.87 -3.02
N ILE A 194 10.22 8.39 -1.97
CA ILE A 194 11.67 8.24 -1.95
C ILE A 194 12.12 7.12 -2.88
N VAL A 195 11.56 5.93 -2.70
CA VAL A 195 11.99 4.76 -3.48
C VAL A 195 11.43 4.79 -4.88
N GLY A 196 10.19 5.30 -5.06
CA GLY A 196 9.61 5.51 -6.38
C GLY A 196 10.44 6.47 -7.24
N ALA A 197 10.93 7.58 -6.66
CA ALA A 197 11.81 8.51 -7.36
C ALA A 197 13.21 7.92 -7.62
N TYR A 198 13.80 7.26 -6.61
CA TYR A 198 15.12 6.62 -6.76
C TYR A 198 15.11 5.50 -7.80
N GLY A 199 13.99 4.82 -7.96
CA GLY A 199 13.79 3.82 -9.02
C GLY A 199 14.12 4.33 -10.42
N GLY A 200 13.99 5.66 -10.68
CA GLY A 200 14.37 6.27 -11.95
C GLY A 200 15.84 6.09 -12.29
N ASN A 201 16.74 6.28 -11.33
CA ASN A 201 18.17 6.08 -11.52
C ASN A 201 18.49 4.60 -11.83
N ILE A 202 17.80 3.68 -11.13
CA ILE A 202 17.97 2.23 -11.35
C ILE A 202 17.42 1.83 -12.72
N TRP A 203 16.27 2.37 -13.12
CA TRP A 203 15.70 2.12 -14.44
C TRP A 203 16.63 2.59 -15.56
N GLN A 204 17.21 3.78 -15.44
CA GLN A 204 18.12 4.33 -16.44
C GLN A 204 19.42 3.51 -16.57
N SER A 205 19.95 2.99 -15.46
CA SER A 205 21.22 2.27 -15.46
C SER A 205 21.10 0.76 -15.70
N HIS A 206 20.01 0.12 -15.23
CA HIS A 206 19.87 -1.35 -15.23
C HIS A 206 18.53 -1.83 -15.82
N GLY A 207 17.69 -0.93 -16.31
CA GLY A 207 16.39 -1.28 -16.93
C GLY A 207 15.46 -2.04 -15.98
N TRP A 208 14.64 -2.92 -16.56
CA TRP A 208 13.66 -3.70 -15.81
C TRP A 208 14.27 -4.65 -14.77
N ASN A 209 15.38 -5.27 -15.11
CA ASN A 209 16.06 -6.19 -14.18
C ASN A 209 16.50 -5.48 -12.89
N GLY A 210 16.98 -4.24 -13.00
CA GLY A 210 17.33 -3.42 -11.84
C GLY A 210 16.12 -3.13 -10.95
N ILE A 211 14.97 -2.81 -11.54
CA ILE A 211 13.71 -2.59 -10.81
C ILE A 211 13.26 -3.86 -10.09
N VAL A 212 13.36 -5.02 -10.75
CA VAL A 212 13.01 -6.30 -10.14
C VAL A 212 13.93 -6.63 -8.97
N ILE A 213 15.25 -6.46 -9.12
CA ILE A 213 16.23 -6.70 -8.04
C ILE A 213 15.95 -5.79 -6.84
N LEU A 214 15.69 -4.50 -7.08
CA LEU A 214 15.29 -3.55 -6.02
C LEU A 214 14.06 -4.06 -5.28
N ASN A 215 13.01 -4.44 -6.00
CA ASN A 215 11.76 -4.90 -5.40
C ASN A 215 11.94 -6.19 -4.59
N ILE A 216 12.71 -7.16 -5.10
CA ILE A 216 13.07 -8.38 -4.36
C ILE A 216 13.77 -8.02 -3.05
N PHE A 217 14.77 -7.14 -3.10
CA PHE A 217 15.50 -6.70 -1.92
C PHE A 217 14.60 -6.07 -0.86
N LEU A 218 13.69 -5.17 -1.27
CA LEU A 218 12.73 -4.53 -0.37
C LEU A 218 11.74 -5.55 0.25
N ILE A 219 11.28 -6.52 -0.54
CA ILE A 219 10.40 -7.59 -0.06
C ILE A 219 11.12 -8.47 0.97
N LEU A 220 12.36 -8.82 0.72
CA LEU A 220 13.16 -9.63 1.67
C LEU A 220 13.36 -8.89 3.00
N ILE A 221 13.65 -7.59 2.96
CA ILE A 221 13.72 -6.77 4.18
C ILE A 221 12.38 -6.78 4.91
N ALA A 222 11.27 -6.61 4.18
CA ALA A 222 9.94 -6.63 4.79
C ALA A 222 9.64 -7.96 5.48
N LEU A 223 9.96 -9.08 4.84
CA LEU A 223 9.80 -10.42 5.42
C LEU A 223 10.65 -10.58 6.69
N ILE A 224 11.91 -10.14 6.68
CA ILE A 224 12.78 -10.15 7.88
C ILE A 224 12.15 -9.35 9.01
N VAL A 225 11.65 -8.15 8.73
CA VAL A 225 10.97 -7.31 9.72
C VAL A 225 9.71 -8.02 10.25
N ILE A 226 8.90 -8.63 9.39
CA ILE A 226 7.68 -9.36 9.79
C ILE A 226 8.05 -10.56 10.68
N PHE A 227 9.07 -11.32 10.33
CA PHE A 227 9.52 -12.45 11.16
C PHE A 227 9.98 -12.01 12.54
N SER A 228 10.56 -10.82 12.67
CA SER A 228 11.00 -10.25 13.95
C SER A 228 9.85 -9.74 14.85
N ILE A 229 8.60 -9.68 14.34
CA ILE A 229 7.43 -9.29 15.12
C ILE A 229 6.96 -10.51 15.95
N LYS A 230 7.00 -10.33 17.29
CA LYS A 230 6.44 -11.34 18.20
C LYS A 230 4.91 -11.34 18.09
N PRO A 231 4.26 -12.51 18.14
CA PRO A 231 2.80 -12.59 18.23
C PRO A 231 2.32 -11.81 19.47
N LEU A 232 1.16 -11.15 19.34
CA LEU A 232 0.47 -10.69 20.55
C LEU A 232 -0.06 -11.95 21.25
N HIS A 233 0.29 -12.13 22.51
CA HIS A 233 -0.40 -13.12 23.33
C HIS A 233 -1.88 -12.73 23.36
N SER A 234 -2.75 -13.55 22.80
CA SER A 234 -4.17 -13.48 23.13
C SER A 234 -4.26 -13.67 24.64
N PRO A 235 -4.97 -12.78 25.39
CA PRO A 235 -5.29 -13.11 26.77
C PRO A 235 -6.03 -14.44 26.74
N SER A 236 -5.51 -15.43 27.48
CA SER A 236 -6.20 -16.68 27.69
C SER A 236 -7.60 -16.36 28.22
N VAL A 237 -8.62 -16.66 27.42
CA VAL A 237 -10.00 -16.64 27.88
C VAL A 237 -10.07 -17.77 28.93
N THR A 238 -9.91 -17.39 30.18
CA THR A 238 -10.29 -18.27 31.30
C THR A 238 -11.81 -18.35 31.27
N HIS A 239 -12.30 -19.54 30.88
CA HIS A 239 -13.69 -19.93 31.02
C HIS A 239 -14.02 -20.19 32.49
#